data_07a522133581843883bab7c7e727d6f3
#
_entry.id   07a522133581843883bab7c7e727d6f3
#
_cell.length_a   1.000
_cell.length_b   1.000
_cell.length_c   1.000
_cell.angle_alpha   90.00
_cell.angle_beta   90.00
_cell.angle_gamma   90.00
#
_symmetry.space_group_name_H-M   'P 1'
#
loop_
_entity.id
_entity.type
_entity.pdbx_description
1 polymer ?
#
loop_
_entity_poly.entity_id
_entity_poly.type
_entity_poly.pdbx_seq_one_letter_code
_entity_poly.pdbx_strand_id
1 'polypeptide(L)'
;MNRSAVAYSRRLVFILISVSLVSSACISARRTPNLEHIFAAARARTGKRPVIVIPGILGTELINSKTGETVWPSAFRTSQEGLPISPNLAANHDDLRPGKIIETVRLARLLPEVYVYRDLLLALRSYAGYRDGDWNNPSADGYEDTFYVFPYDWRQDNVANARELIRRIAELKTKLQRPDLKFNIVAHSMGGLIARYAAMYGDADLPAGNGPIQPTWGGAAHISKIVMIGVPNEGSAEAFSTLIEGYSITEGLRRRVPLLNKLTAQDVVSTPSVFQLMPHSQAVSFLDENLQPLAIDLYDQQVWKRYGWSVIYSSPEFRRHYAAGTGTDGGNGKSEDELDAFLAATLQRARRFHEALDAVRDANPPVMLLAIGGDCEETLKSPVILRDQKRDRWVTLTRPREYRTSTGVKISKQKATDAMYAPGDGRVTRNSLLGENIFKGLSRYAVFGCDLHGQLPRNKTLQDNALTAIVGEVIQ
;
A
#
# COMPACT_ATOMS: atom_id res chain seq x y z
N MET A 1 -6.83 70.84 -7.75
CA MET A 1 -6.85 69.38 -8.08
C MET A 1 -7.94 68.70 -7.27
N ASN A 2 -8.91 68.09 -7.96
CA ASN A 2 -10.27 67.82 -7.50
C ASN A 2 -10.32 66.62 -6.55
N ARG A 3 -10.70 66.80 -5.29
CA ARG A 3 -10.93 65.73 -4.29
C ARG A 3 -12.00 64.69 -4.72
N SER A 4 -12.90 65.04 -5.64
CA SER A 4 -13.92 64.18 -6.21
C SER A 4 -13.37 63.07 -7.15
N ALA A 5 -12.32 63.37 -7.92
CA ALA A 5 -11.74 62.38 -8.85
C ALA A 5 -11.01 61.23 -8.12
N VAL A 6 -10.39 61.48 -6.98
CA VAL A 6 -9.70 60.48 -6.15
C VAL A 6 -10.69 59.55 -5.45
N ALA A 7 -11.86 60.05 -5.05
CA ALA A 7 -12.91 59.24 -4.43
C ALA A 7 -13.60 58.30 -5.44
N TYR A 8 -13.75 58.72 -6.70
CA TYR A 8 -14.31 57.85 -7.77
C TYR A 8 -13.34 56.74 -8.16
N SER A 9 -12.06 57.02 -8.28
CA SER A 9 -11.03 56.04 -8.57
C SER A 9 -10.92 54.94 -7.48
N ARG A 10 -10.99 55.33 -6.22
CA ARG A 10 -10.98 54.38 -5.10
C ARG A 10 -12.23 53.47 -5.06
N ARG A 11 -13.41 53.99 -5.38
CA ARG A 11 -14.64 53.18 -5.47
C ARG A 11 -14.62 52.21 -6.65
N LEU A 12 -14.07 52.63 -7.80
CA LEU A 12 -13.93 51.75 -8.96
C LEU A 12 -12.92 50.61 -8.69
N VAL A 13 -11.82 50.88 -8.02
CA VAL A 13 -10.83 49.85 -7.63
C VAL A 13 -11.42 48.89 -6.61
N PHE A 14 -12.21 49.34 -5.64
CA PHE A 14 -12.90 48.46 -4.70
C PHE A 14 -13.96 47.58 -5.37
N ILE A 15 -14.72 48.10 -6.33
CA ILE A 15 -15.71 47.34 -7.09
C ILE A 15 -15.02 46.32 -8.00
N LEU A 16 -13.90 46.66 -8.65
CA LEU A 16 -13.12 45.73 -9.46
C LEU A 16 -12.47 44.61 -8.63
N ILE A 17 -11.96 44.92 -7.45
CA ILE A 17 -11.41 43.92 -6.52
C ILE A 17 -12.53 43.02 -5.98
N SER A 18 -13.71 43.55 -5.67
CA SER A 18 -14.86 42.76 -5.21
C SER A 18 -15.41 41.87 -6.31
N VAL A 19 -15.47 42.33 -7.56
CA VAL A 19 -15.88 41.50 -8.71
C VAL A 19 -14.83 40.44 -9.04
N SER A 20 -13.54 40.70 -8.91
CA SER A 20 -12.48 39.69 -9.09
C SER A 20 -12.48 38.65 -7.99
N LEU A 21 -12.83 38.99 -6.75
CA LEU A 21 -12.98 38.06 -5.64
C LEU A 21 -14.23 37.17 -5.80
N VAL A 22 -15.31 37.72 -6.35
CA VAL A 22 -16.53 36.93 -6.63
C VAL A 22 -16.36 36.02 -7.85
N SER A 23 -15.61 36.45 -8.87
CA SER A 23 -15.29 35.58 -10.03
C SER A 23 -14.29 34.49 -9.71
N SER A 24 -13.43 34.66 -8.70
CA SER A 24 -12.55 33.59 -8.21
C SER A 24 -13.27 32.57 -7.32
N ALA A 25 -14.47 32.89 -6.82
CA ALA A 25 -15.30 31.96 -6.03
C ALA A 25 -16.12 30.98 -6.92
N CYS A 26 -16.09 31.13 -8.24
CA CYS A 26 -16.54 30.11 -9.19
C CYS A 26 -15.46 29.06 -9.52
N ILE A 27 -14.49 28.83 -8.63
CA ILE A 27 -13.75 27.57 -8.63
C ILE A 27 -14.78 26.51 -8.30
N SER A 28 -15.13 25.73 -9.29
CA SER A 28 -16.05 24.60 -9.19
C SER A 28 -15.73 23.78 -7.95
N ALA A 29 -16.45 23.99 -6.86
CA ALA A 29 -16.44 23.04 -5.75
C ALA A 29 -16.79 21.69 -6.39
N ARG A 30 -15.80 20.79 -6.48
CA ARG A 30 -16.04 19.42 -6.96
C ARG A 30 -17.18 18.90 -6.11
N ARG A 31 -18.36 18.73 -6.73
CA ARG A 31 -19.53 18.24 -6.03
C ARG A 31 -19.20 16.83 -5.56
N THR A 32 -19.02 16.67 -4.27
CA THR A 32 -18.84 15.32 -3.69
C THR A 32 -20.14 14.55 -3.88
N PRO A 33 -20.09 13.27 -4.32
CA PRO A 33 -21.28 12.45 -4.47
C PRO A 33 -22.09 12.37 -3.17
N ASN A 34 -23.40 12.49 -3.29
CA ASN A 34 -24.30 12.21 -2.18
C ASN A 34 -24.59 10.70 -2.14
N LEU A 35 -23.72 9.96 -1.47
CA LEU A 35 -23.79 8.49 -1.42
C LEU A 35 -25.11 7.97 -0.82
N GLU A 36 -25.67 8.69 0.15
CA GLU A 36 -26.95 8.32 0.75
C GLU A 36 -28.08 8.31 -0.28
N HIS A 37 -28.14 9.33 -1.14
CA HIS A 37 -29.15 9.41 -2.19
C HIS A 37 -28.88 8.42 -3.33
N ILE A 38 -27.61 8.30 -3.77
CA ILE A 38 -27.21 7.42 -4.88
C ILE A 38 -27.53 5.95 -4.55
N PHE A 39 -27.24 5.53 -3.33
CA PHE A 39 -27.38 4.12 -2.93
C PHE A 39 -28.68 3.80 -2.18
N ALA A 40 -29.64 4.74 -2.08
CA ALA A 40 -30.89 4.51 -1.36
C ALA A 40 -31.64 3.23 -1.79
N ALA A 41 -31.77 2.99 -3.10
CA ALA A 41 -32.40 1.79 -3.64
C ALA A 41 -31.56 0.53 -3.40
N ALA A 42 -30.24 0.61 -3.56
CA ALA A 42 -29.33 -0.51 -3.30
C ALA A 42 -29.31 -0.89 -1.82
N ARG A 43 -29.37 0.09 -0.91
CA ARG A 43 -29.46 -0.12 0.53
C ARG A 43 -30.71 -0.91 0.93
N ALA A 44 -31.85 -0.62 0.31
CA ALA A 44 -33.12 -1.29 0.60
C ALA A 44 -33.21 -2.70 0.00
N ARG A 45 -32.38 -3.02 -1.00
CA ARG A 45 -32.37 -4.33 -1.66
C ARG A 45 -31.62 -5.35 -0.81
N THR A 46 -32.15 -6.56 -0.73
CA THR A 46 -31.55 -7.73 -0.08
C THR A 46 -30.91 -8.69 -1.09
N GLY A 47 -30.12 -9.64 -0.60
CA GLY A 47 -29.50 -10.67 -1.43
C GLY A 47 -28.21 -10.23 -2.14
N LYS A 48 -27.57 -9.11 -1.71
CA LYS A 48 -26.30 -8.68 -2.27
C LYS A 48 -25.18 -9.66 -1.90
N ARG A 49 -24.30 -9.95 -2.87
CA ARG A 49 -23.14 -10.80 -2.66
C ARG A 49 -22.28 -10.28 -1.50
N PRO A 50 -21.83 -11.18 -0.58
CA PRO A 50 -21.02 -10.74 0.55
C PRO A 50 -19.67 -10.21 0.09
N VAL A 51 -19.11 -9.32 0.91
CA VAL A 51 -17.87 -8.59 0.63
C VAL A 51 -16.80 -8.97 1.64
N ILE A 52 -15.55 -9.10 1.19
CA ILE A 52 -14.38 -9.17 2.07
C ILE A 52 -13.58 -7.87 1.91
N VAL A 53 -13.32 -7.19 3.02
CA VAL A 53 -12.48 -5.98 3.07
C VAL A 53 -11.07 -6.38 3.52
N ILE A 54 -10.07 -6.06 2.70
CA ILE A 54 -8.66 -6.37 2.98
C ILE A 54 -7.88 -5.06 3.10
N PRO A 55 -7.33 -4.74 4.29
CA PRO A 55 -6.54 -3.52 4.47
C PRO A 55 -5.18 -3.60 3.76
N GLY A 56 -4.51 -2.45 3.62
CA GLY A 56 -3.12 -2.37 3.18
C GLY A 56 -2.12 -2.71 4.28
N ILE A 57 -0.85 -2.59 3.95
CA ILE A 57 0.24 -2.69 4.93
C ILE A 57 0.00 -1.71 6.09
N LEU A 58 0.36 -2.11 7.30
CA LEU A 58 0.14 -1.33 8.54
C LEU A 58 -1.34 -1.12 8.92
N GLY A 59 -2.28 -1.65 8.16
CA GLY A 59 -3.72 -1.43 8.33
C GLY A 59 -4.40 -2.36 9.35
N THR A 60 -3.66 -3.30 9.94
CA THR A 60 -4.12 -4.23 10.96
C THR A 60 -3.34 -4.01 12.25
N GLU A 61 -4.01 -4.05 13.38
CA GLU A 61 -3.35 -4.09 14.68
C GLU A 61 -2.52 -5.35 14.83
N LEU A 62 -1.38 -5.25 15.52
CA LEU A 62 -0.61 -6.41 15.95
C LEU A 62 -0.64 -6.48 17.49
N ILE A 63 -1.07 -7.61 17.99
CA ILE A 63 -1.31 -7.84 19.42
C ILE A 63 -0.40 -8.98 19.87
N ASN A 64 0.31 -8.77 20.98
CA ASN A 64 1.07 -9.84 21.62
C ASN A 64 0.11 -10.88 22.20
N SER A 65 0.20 -12.12 21.73
CA SER A 65 -0.69 -13.22 22.12
C SER A 65 -0.52 -13.66 23.58
N LYS A 66 0.65 -13.38 24.19
CA LYS A 66 0.95 -13.72 25.59
C LYS A 66 0.48 -12.64 26.57
N THR A 67 0.69 -11.35 26.22
CA THR A 67 0.37 -10.24 27.11
C THR A 67 -0.98 -9.59 26.82
N GLY A 68 -1.50 -9.75 25.61
CA GLY A 68 -2.69 -9.06 25.12
C GLY A 68 -2.45 -7.60 24.73
N GLU A 69 -1.21 -7.10 24.83
CA GLU A 69 -0.88 -5.72 24.49
C GLU A 69 -0.87 -5.49 22.99
N THR A 70 -1.37 -4.32 22.57
CA THR A 70 -1.27 -3.86 21.19
C THR A 70 0.13 -3.28 20.96
N VAL A 71 0.92 -3.97 20.13
CA VAL A 71 2.27 -3.55 19.73
C VAL A 71 2.21 -2.59 18.54
N TRP A 72 1.22 -2.75 17.67
CA TRP A 72 0.96 -1.86 16.55
C TRP A 72 -0.53 -1.51 16.43
N PRO A 73 -0.93 -0.23 16.26
CA PRO A 73 -0.10 0.98 16.30
C PRO A 73 0.27 1.38 17.74
N SER A 74 1.44 1.98 17.92
CA SER A 74 1.86 2.54 19.20
C SER A 74 2.35 3.97 19.04
N ALA A 75 1.88 4.87 19.91
CA ALA A 75 2.27 6.27 19.88
C ALA A 75 3.68 6.56 20.43
N PHE A 76 4.21 5.69 21.28
CA PHE A 76 5.46 5.91 22.04
C PHE A 76 6.48 4.78 21.84
N ARG A 77 6.48 4.18 20.69
CA ARG A 77 7.35 3.05 20.42
C ARG A 77 8.82 3.46 20.26
N THR A 78 9.69 2.79 21.00
CA THR A 78 11.12 2.78 20.72
C THR A 78 11.41 1.73 19.63
N SER A 79 12.42 1.98 18.77
CA SER A 79 12.73 1.18 17.57
C SER A 79 13.08 -0.30 17.82
N GLN A 80 13.07 -0.76 19.05
CA GLN A 80 13.53 -2.13 19.41
C GLN A 80 12.39 -3.01 19.95
N GLU A 81 11.17 -2.52 20.09
CA GLU A 81 10.08 -3.26 20.71
C GLU A 81 9.25 -4.03 19.69
N GLY A 82 9.59 -5.31 19.49
CA GLY A 82 8.63 -6.36 19.09
C GLY A 82 8.12 -6.38 17.65
N LEU A 83 8.53 -5.49 16.73
CA LEU A 83 8.06 -5.59 15.34
C LEU A 83 8.98 -6.38 14.41
N PRO A 84 10.33 -6.31 14.53
CA PRO A 84 11.18 -7.15 13.71
C PRO A 84 10.88 -8.63 13.94
N ILE A 85 10.71 -9.36 12.83
CA ILE A 85 10.52 -10.80 12.85
C ILE A 85 11.90 -11.47 12.77
N SER A 86 12.00 -12.75 13.16
CA SER A 86 13.22 -13.50 12.93
C SER A 86 13.60 -13.48 11.45
N PRO A 87 14.83 -13.14 11.06
CA PRO A 87 15.27 -13.15 9.68
C PRO A 87 15.52 -14.59 9.17
N ASN A 88 14.57 -15.45 9.39
CA ASN A 88 14.52 -16.80 8.88
C ASN A 88 13.14 -17.05 8.28
N LEU A 89 13.05 -17.10 6.95
CA LEU A 89 11.77 -17.25 6.25
C LEU A 89 11.01 -18.53 6.66
N ALA A 90 11.72 -19.59 7.08
CA ALA A 90 11.09 -20.83 7.51
C ALA A 90 10.57 -20.79 8.96
N ALA A 91 11.16 -19.91 9.80
CA ALA A 91 10.82 -19.77 11.22
C ALA A 91 10.39 -18.33 11.56
N ASN A 92 9.75 -17.67 10.60
CA ASN A 92 9.32 -16.28 10.68
C ASN A 92 8.04 -16.11 11.51
N HIS A 93 8.03 -16.68 12.72
CA HIS A 93 6.91 -16.61 13.65
C HIS A 93 7.37 -15.99 14.96
N ASP A 94 6.51 -15.15 15.52
CA ASP A 94 6.69 -14.57 16.83
C ASP A 94 5.36 -14.63 17.62
N ASP A 95 5.33 -13.97 18.77
CA ASP A 95 4.15 -13.94 19.63
C ASP A 95 3.09 -12.90 19.16
N LEU A 96 3.30 -12.22 18.05
CA LEU A 96 2.32 -11.26 17.54
C LEU A 96 1.29 -11.95 16.64
N ARG A 97 0.05 -11.55 16.79
CA ARG A 97 -1.08 -11.97 15.96
C ARG A 97 -1.83 -10.75 15.43
N PRO A 98 -2.51 -10.86 14.26
CA PRO A 98 -3.38 -9.80 13.79
C PRO A 98 -4.55 -9.58 14.75
N GLY A 99 -4.79 -8.30 15.06
CA GLY A 99 -5.93 -7.83 15.81
C GLY A 99 -7.06 -7.37 14.89
N LYS A 100 -7.58 -6.16 15.15
CA LYS A 100 -8.62 -5.55 14.32
C LYS A 100 -8.03 -4.75 13.16
N ILE A 101 -8.86 -4.46 12.16
CA ILE A 101 -8.53 -3.42 11.18
C ILE A 101 -8.47 -2.07 11.90
N ILE A 102 -7.51 -1.25 11.52
CA ILE A 102 -7.34 0.07 12.10
C ILE A 102 -8.34 1.02 11.46
N GLU A 103 -9.50 1.19 12.10
CA GLU A 103 -10.50 2.16 11.66
C GLU A 103 -10.01 3.59 11.86
N THR A 104 -9.39 3.85 13.01
CA THR A 104 -8.89 5.17 13.41
C THR A 104 -7.60 5.04 14.20
N VAL A 105 -6.72 6.05 14.09
CA VAL A 105 -5.52 6.17 14.90
C VAL A 105 -5.51 7.52 15.61
N ARG A 106 -5.37 7.51 16.93
CA ARG A 106 -5.10 8.71 17.70
C ARG A 106 -3.62 8.74 18.09
N LEU A 107 -2.85 9.56 17.40
CA LEU A 107 -1.39 9.63 17.56
C LEU A 107 -0.95 10.24 18.90
N ALA A 108 -1.77 11.11 19.50
CA ALA A 108 -1.59 11.62 20.86
C ALA A 108 -2.91 12.16 21.39
N ARG A 109 -3.05 12.25 22.74
CA ARG A 109 -4.29 12.68 23.43
C ARG A 109 -4.82 14.04 22.97
N LEU A 110 -3.95 14.92 22.51
CA LEU A 110 -4.28 16.28 22.05
C LEU A 110 -4.28 16.46 20.53
N LEU A 111 -3.96 15.40 19.77
CA LEU A 111 -3.98 15.44 18.30
C LEU A 111 -5.31 14.93 17.75
N PRO A 112 -5.75 15.43 16.59
CA PRO A 112 -6.92 14.91 15.92
C PRO A 112 -6.76 13.42 15.60
N GLU A 113 -7.86 12.69 15.69
CA GLU A 113 -7.94 11.31 15.25
C GLU A 113 -7.75 11.22 13.74
N VAL A 114 -6.92 10.28 13.29
CA VAL A 114 -6.72 10.00 11.86
C VAL A 114 -7.60 8.81 11.49
N TYR A 115 -8.55 9.02 10.59
CA TYR A 115 -9.40 7.97 10.06
C TYR A 115 -8.65 7.21 8.96
N VAL A 116 -8.60 5.89 9.05
CA VAL A 116 -7.95 5.02 8.07
C VAL A 116 -9.02 4.26 7.27
N TYR A 117 -9.69 3.28 7.88
CA TYR A 117 -10.71 2.49 7.20
C TYR A 117 -12.14 2.77 7.66
N ARG A 118 -12.33 3.57 8.70
CA ARG A 118 -13.66 3.88 9.25
C ARG A 118 -14.65 4.33 8.18
N ASP A 119 -14.26 5.27 7.33
CA ASP A 119 -15.17 5.85 6.36
C ASP A 119 -15.56 4.85 5.26
N LEU A 120 -14.67 3.93 4.88
CA LEU A 120 -14.99 2.83 3.97
C LEU A 120 -15.99 1.84 4.59
N LEU A 121 -15.76 1.44 5.85
CA LEU A 121 -16.67 0.52 6.54
C LEU A 121 -18.02 1.17 6.82
N LEU A 122 -18.05 2.47 7.16
CA LEU A 122 -19.29 3.25 7.25
C LEU A 122 -20.02 3.31 5.91
N ALA A 123 -19.30 3.45 4.79
CA ALA A 123 -19.93 3.48 3.47
C ALA A 123 -20.62 2.15 3.15
N LEU A 124 -20.01 1.02 3.49
CA LEU A 124 -20.62 -0.30 3.36
C LEU A 124 -21.88 -0.44 4.23
N ARG A 125 -21.81 -0.04 5.51
CA ARG A 125 -22.95 -0.12 6.45
C ARG A 125 -24.08 0.84 6.06
N SER A 126 -23.74 2.12 5.97
CA SER A 126 -24.75 3.19 5.93
C SER A 126 -25.31 3.44 4.53
N TYR A 127 -24.51 3.30 3.49
CA TYR A 127 -24.95 3.58 2.11
C TYR A 127 -25.32 2.31 1.35
N ALA A 128 -24.48 1.26 1.42
CA ALA A 128 -24.73 0.04 0.68
C ALA A 128 -25.61 -0.98 1.43
N GLY A 129 -25.88 -0.78 2.72
CA GLY A 129 -26.77 -1.63 3.51
C GLY A 129 -26.18 -3.02 3.82
N TYR A 130 -24.86 -3.10 3.94
CA TYR A 130 -24.19 -4.31 4.40
C TYR A 130 -24.12 -4.34 5.93
N ARG A 131 -24.12 -5.54 6.50
CA ARG A 131 -23.93 -5.81 7.93
C ARG A 131 -22.51 -6.32 8.18
N ASP A 132 -22.02 -6.11 9.40
CA ASP A 132 -20.74 -6.70 9.83
C ASP A 132 -20.89 -8.21 10.00
N GLY A 133 -19.96 -8.96 9.41
CA GLY A 133 -19.86 -10.41 9.53
C GLY A 133 -18.79 -10.84 10.51
N ASP A 134 -19.02 -11.95 11.19
CA ASP A 134 -18.04 -12.60 12.06
C ASP A 134 -17.55 -13.89 11.41
N TRP A 135 -16.24 -14.02 11.20
CA TRP A 135 -15.61 -15.21 10.64
C TRP A 135 -15.76 -16.45 11.50
N ASN A 136 -15.81 -16.25 12.83
CA ASN A 136 -15.84 -17.36 13.78
C ASN A 136 -17.26 -17.83 14.06
N ASN A 137 -18.20 -16.88 14.10
CA ASN A 137 -19.60 -17.13 14.43
C ASN A 137 -20.52 -16.37 13.43
N PRO A 138 -20.55 -16.78 12.13
CA PRO A 138 -21.37 -16.08 11.16
C PRO A 138 -22.84 -16.28 11.45
N SER A 139 -23.66 -15.24 11.21
CA SER A 139 -25.12 -15.35 11.22
C SER A 139 -25.58 -16.31 10.11
N ALA A 140 -26.75 -16.92 10.27
CA ALA A 140 -27.28 -17.89 9.30
C ALA A 140 -27.45 -17.30 7.90
N ASP A 141 -27.71 -16.00 7.78
CA ASP A 141 -27.81 -15.23 6.55
C ASP A 141 -26.52 -14.45 6.19
N GLY A 142 -25.39 -14.79 6.81
CA GLY A 142 -24.08 -14.17 6.57
C GLY A 142 -23.52 -14.37 5.15
N TYR A 143 -24.18 -15.14 4.32
CA TYR A 143 -23.86 -15.33 2.90
C TYR A 143 -24.39 -14.20 2.00
N GLU A 144 -25.23 -13.29 2.52
CA GLU A 144 -25.78 -12.15 1.78
C GLU A 144 -25.74 -10.87 2.63
N ASP A 145 -25.73 -9.71 2.00
CA ASP A 145 -25.78 -8.39 2.64
C ASP A 145 -24.78 -8.22 3.80
N THR A 146 -23.67 -8.95 3.77
CA THR A 146 -22.68 -9.02 4.87
C THR A 146 -21.29 -8.70 4.33
N PHE A 147 -20.53 -7.92 5.08
CA PHE A 147 -19.11 -7.78 4.79
C PHE A 147 -18.26 -8.33 5.93
N TYR A 148 -17.16 -8.98 5.56
CA TYR A 148 -16.18 -9.54 6.46
C TYR A 148 -14.88 -8.77 6.34
N VAL A 149 -14.27 -8.38 7.43
CA VAL A 149 -12.93 -7.79 7.42
C VAL A 149 -11.90 -8.89 7.58
N PHE A 150 -10.89 -8.91 6.72
CA PHE A 150 -9.77 -9.84 6.80
C PHE A 150 -8.54 -9.14 7.39
N PRO A 151 -8.35 -9.16 8.71
CA PRO A 151 -7.12 -8.70 9.33
C PRO A 151 -6.03 -9.76 9.14
N TYR A 152 -4.80 -9.32 8.85
CA TYR A 152 -3.65 -10.19 8.63
C TYR A 152 -2.37 -9.57 9.19
N ASP A 153 -1.38 -10.39 9.46
CA ASP A 153 -0.06 -9.89 9.87
C ASP A 153 0.66 -9.33 8.63
N TRP A 154 0.65 -8.01 8.53
CA TRP A 154 1.21 -7.29 7.40
C TRP A 154 2.73 -7.41 7.28
N ARG A 155 3.42 -7.96 8.27
CA ARG A 155 4.87 -8.22 8.23
C ARG A 155 5.19 -9.49 7.44
N GLN A 156 4.26 -10.46 7.44
CA GLN A 156 4.43 -11.78 6.86
C GLN A 156 4.41 -11.77 5.33
N ASP A 157 4.90 -12.84 4.76
CA ASP A 157 4.86 -13.11 3.33
C ASP A 157 3.43 -13.03 2.77
N ASN A 158 3.24 -12.27 1.67
CA ASN A 158 1.92 -12.06 1.10
C ASN A 158 1.29 -13.35 0.53
N VAL A 159 2.11 -14.32 0.12
CA VAL A 159 1.62 -15.64 -0.31
C VAL A 159 1.02 -16.38 0.88
N ALA A 160 1.67 -16.34 2.05
CA ALA A 160 1.15 -16.93 3.27
C ALA A 160 -0.18 -16.27 3.69
N ASN A 161 -0.26 -14.94 3.61
CA ASN A 161 -1.50 -14.19 3.89
C ASN A 161 -2.62 -14.53 2.87
N ALA A 162 -2.29 -14.72 1.60
CA ALA A 162 -3.26 -15.12 0.57
C ALA A 162 -3.82 -16.53 0.79
N ARG A 163 -2.96 -17.47 1.17
CA ARG A 163 -3.36 -18.85 1.52
C ARG A 163 -4.26 -18.87 2.74
N GLU A 164 -3.93 -18.07 3.77
CA GLU A 164 -4.76 -17.90 4.96
C GLU A 164 -6.14 -17.32 4.60
N LEU A 165 -6.20 -16.33 3.70
CA LEU A 165 -7.47 -15.79 3.20
C LEU A 165 -8.33 -16.88 2.58
N ILE A 166 -7.78 -17.69 1.68
CA ILE A 166 -8.52 -18.78 1.02
C ILE A 166 -8.98 -19.84 2.03
N ARG A 167 -8.12 -20.21 2.98
CA ARG A 167 -8.48 -21.14 4.07
C ARG A 167 -9.66 -20.61 4.88
N ARG A 168 -9.63 -19.37 5.29
CA ARG A 168 -10.73 -18.74 6.07
C ARG A 168 -12.00 -18.62 5.26
N ILE A 169 -11.92 -18.32 3.95
CA ILE A 169 -13.10 -18.33 3.07
C ILE A 169 -13.71 -19.74 3.00
N ALA A 170 -12.91 -20.78 2.84
CA ALA A 170 -13.40 -22.15 2.79
C ALA A 170 -14.10 -22.58 4.10
N GLU A 171 -13.50 -22.22 5.25
CA GLU A 171 -14.11 -22.46 6.57
C GLU A 171 -15.43 -21.69 6.74
N LEU A 172 -15.47 -20.42 6.30
CA LEU A 172 -16.69 -19.62 6.35
C LEU A 172 -17.81 -20.21 5.49
N LYS A 173 -17.49 -20.66 4.27
CA LYS A 173 -18.45 -21.34 3.38
C LYS A 173 -19.02 -22.62 4.01
N THR A 174 -18.18 -23.36 4.72
CA THR A 174 -18.60 -24.56 5.47
C THR A 174 -19.57 -24.20 6.61
N LYS A 175 -19.24 -23.18 7.40
CA LYS A 175 -20.11 -22.69 8.50
C LYS A 175 -21.45 -22.16 7.99
N LEU A 176 -21.45 -21.48 6.85
CA LEU A 176 -22.66 -20.96 6.19
C LEU A 176 -23.43 -22.03 5.41
N GLN A 177 -22.89 -23.25 5.26
CA GLN A 177 -23.46 -24.31 4.43
C GLN A 177 -23.70 -23.90 2.97
N ARG A 178 -22.82 -23.06 2.42
CA ARG A 178 -22.91 -22.50 1.07
C ARG A 178 -21.61 -22.74 0.29
N PRO A 179 -21.36 -23.97 -0.17
CA PRO A 179 -20.12 -24.36 -0.84
C PRO A 179 -19.85 -23.56 -2.13
N ASP A 180 -20.90 -23.13 -2.82
CA ASP A 180 -20.80 -22.38 -4.09
C ASP A 180 -20.68 -20.87 -3.91
N LEU A 181 -20.69 -20.38 -2.67
CA LEU A 181 -20.65 -18.95 -2.38
C LEU A 181 -19.34 -18.33 -2.89
N LYS A 182 -19.46 -17.21 -3.59
CA LYS A 182 -18.34 -16.35 -3.98
C LYS A 182 -18.47 -15.00 -3.32
N PHE A 183 -17.32 -14.37 -3.06
CA PHE A 183 -17.22 -13.07 -2.42
C PHE A 183 -16.74 -12.02 -3.41
N ASN A 184 -17.23 -10.78 -3.26
CA ASN A 184 -16.57 -9.62 -3.80
C ASN A 184 -15.50 -9.17 -2.81
N ILE A 185 -14.36 -8.70 -3.30
CA ILE A 185 -13.28 -8.20 -2.46
C ILE A 185 -13.14 -6.68 -2.69
N VAL A 186 -13.02 -5.92 -1.60
CA VAL A 186 -12.58 -4.53 -1.60
C VAL A 186 -11.24 -4.48 -0.90
N ALA A 187 -10.18 -4.29 -1.65
CA ALA A 187 -8.80 -4.37 -1.13
C ALA A 187 -8.06 -3.06 -1.33
N HIS A 188 -7.38 -2.60 -0.29
CA HIS A 188 -6.55 -1.40 -0.32
C HIS A 188 -5.07 -1.77 -0.38
N SER A 189 -4.31 -1.09 -1.25
CA SER A 189 -2.84 -1.16 -1.26
C SER A 189 -2.33 -2.61 -1.35
N MET A 190 -1.44 -3.04 -0.46
CA MET A 190 -0.89 -4.40 -0.37
C MET A 190 -1.97 -5.47 -0.28
N GLY A 191 -3.12 -5.18 0.35
CA GLY A 191 -4.25 -6.11 0.41
C GLY A 191 -4.75 -6.54 -0.97
N GLY A 192 -4.59 -5.69 -1.98
CA GLY A 192 -4.93 -6.03 -3.36
C GLY A 192 -3.98 -7.05 -3.99
N LEU A 193 -2.70 -7.04 -3.63
CA LEU A 193 -1.75 -8.05 -4.09
C LEU A 193 -2.07 -9.43 -3.46
N ILE A 194 -2.44 -9.44 -2.17
CA ILE A 194 -2.91 -10.62 -1.47
C ILE A 194 -4.17 -11.18 -2.15
N ALA A 195 -5.16 -10.32 -2.44
CA ALA A 195 -6.40 -10.70 -3.11
C ALA A 195 -6.15 -11.26 -4.52
N ARG A 196 -5.24 -10.64 -5.28
CA ARG A 196 -4.85 -11.12 -6.61
C ARG A 196 -4.19 -12.48 -6.55
N TYR A 197 -3.19 -12.66 -5.67
CA TYR A 197 -2.53 -13.96 -5.51
C TYR A 197 -3.53 -15.03 -5.10
N ALA A 198 -4.39 -14.74 -4.12
CA ALA A 198 -5.46 -15.63 -3.70
C ALA A 198 -6.39 -16.03 -4.85
N ALA A 199 -6.81 -15.09 -5.70
CA ALA A 199 -7.65 -15.37 -6.86
C ALA A 199 -6.95 -16.24 -7.90
N MET A 200 -5.67 -15.94 -8.17
CA MET A 200 -4.89 -16.62 -9.22
C MET A 200 -4.42 -18.02 -8.83
N TYR A 201 -4.08 -18.25 -7.56
CA TYR A 201 -3.42 -19.47 -7.12
C TYR A 201 -4.17 -20.24 -6.03
N GLY A 202 -5.24 -19.67 -5.46
CA GLY A 202 -5.95 -20.31 -4.34
C GLY A 202 -5.06 -20.42 -3.10
N ASP A 203 -4.98 -21.61 -2.53
CA ASP A 203 -4.15 -21.94 -1.36
C ASP A 203 -2.76 -22.50 -1.71
N ALA A 204 -2.39 -22.48 -3.00
CA ALA A 204 -1.07 -22.95 -3.43
C ALA A 204 0.03 -21.99 -3.02
N ASP A 205 1.20 -22.54 -2.62
CA ASP A 205 2.41 -21.76 -2.46
C ASP A 205 3.07 -21.45 -3.82
N LEU A 206 4.07 -20.57 -3.83
CA LEU A 206 4.88 -20.35 -5.01
C LEU A 206 5.50 -21.65 -5.50
N PRO A 207 5.44 -21.94 -6.81
CA PRO A 207 6.08 -23.11 -7.36
C PRO A 207 7.58 -23.14 -7.05
N ALA A 208 8.09 -24.30 -6.70
CA ALA A 208 9.52 -24.50 -6.49
C ALA A 208 10.31 -24.36 -7.82
N GLY A 209 11.55 -23.91 -7.73
CA GLY A 209 12.45 -23.73 -8.86
C GLY A 209 12.17 -22.46 -9.67
N ASN A 210 12.89 -22.34 -10.81
CA ASN A 210 12.91 -21.10 -11.64
C ASN A 210 12.07 -21.24 -12.93
N GLY A 211 11.23 -22.25 -13.03
CA GLY A 211 10.34 -22.43 -14.18
C GLY A 211 9.27 -21.34 -14.29
N PRO A 212 8.66 -21.18 -15.48
CA PRO A 212 7.58 -20.22 -15.67
C PRO A 212 6.40 -20.53 -14.77
N ILE A 213 5.81 -19.49 -14.19
CA ILE A 213 4.62 -19.60 -13.33
C ILE A 213 3.39 -19.36 -14.21
N GLN A 214 2.37 -20.18 -14.03
CA GLN A 214 1.07 -20.04 -14.71
C GLN A 214 -0.04 -19.99 -13.66
N PRO A 215 -0.98 -19.02 -13.76
CA PRO A 215 -2.11 -18.94 -12.85
C PRO A 215 -3.05 -20.15 -13.05
N THR A 216 -3.44 -20.77 -11.94
CA THR A 216 -4.41 -21.87 -11.94
C THR A 216 -5.84 -21.38 -11.82
N TRP A 217 -6.04 -20.14 -11.40
CA TRP A 217 -7.31 -19.53 -11.04
C TRP A 217 -8.10 -20.32 -9.97
N GLY A 218 -7.37 -21.06 -9.13
CA GLY A 218 -7.98 -21.85 -8.05
C GLY A 218 -8.86 -21.05 -7.10
N GLY A 219 -8.52 -19.76 -6.89
CA GLY A 219 -9.33 -18.86 -6.07
C GLY A 219 -10.62 -18.37 -6.72
N ALA A 220 -10.80 -18.52 -8.04
CA ALA A 220 -12.01 -18.10 -8.74
C ALA A 220 -13.28 -18.88 -8.29
N ALA A 221 -13.11 -20.02 -7.60
CA ALA A 221 -14.19 -20.74 -6.91
C ALA A 221 -14.70 -19.98 -5.66
N HIS A 222 -13.94 -19.01 -5.18
CA HIS A 222 -14.21 -18.27 -3.94
C HIS A 222 -14.42 -16.77 -4.17
N ILE A 223 -13.81 -16.22 -5.22
CA ILE A 223 -13.74 -14.78 -5.49
C ILE A 223 -14.41 -14.50 -6.83
N SER A 224 -15.37 -13.55 -6.84
CA SER A 224 -16.05 -13.11 -8.05
C SER A 224 -15.40 -11.87 -8.66
N LYS A 225 -15.05 -10.90 -7.79
CA LYS A 225 -14.57 -9.58 -8.18
C LYS A 225 -13.60 -9.02 -7.16
N ILE A 226 -12.61 -8.25 -7.62
CA ILE A 226 -11.69 -7.50 -6.77
C ILE A 226 -11.73 -6.03 -7.16
N VAL A 227 -12.16 -5.18 -6.23
CA VAL A 227 -12.05 -3.73 -6.30
C VAL A 227 -10.72 -3.34 -5.64
N MET A 228 -9.76 -2.91 -6.44
CA MET A 228 -8.39 -2.60 -6.05
C MET A 228 -8.24 -1.10 -5.81
N ILE A 229 -8.13 -0.68 -4.54
CA ILE A 229 -7.97 0.73 -4.15
C ILE A 229 -6.48 1.00 -3.90
N GLY A 230 -5.86 1.81 -4.75
CA GLY A 230 -4.43 2.18 -4.62
C GLY A 230 -3.47 0.99 -4.63
N VAL A 231 -3.79 -0.10 -5.34
CA VAL A 231 -2.97 -1.32 -5.35
C VAL A 231 -1.73 -1.13 -6.22
N PRO A 232 -0.52 -1.37 -5.68
CA PRO A 232 0.72 -1.27 -6.45
C PRO A 232 0.92 -2.53 -7.31
N ASN A 233 0.19 -2.65 -8.42
CA ASN A 233 0.21 -3.84 -9.28
C ASN A 233 1.59 -4.13 -9.89
N GLU A 234 2.41 -3.09 -10.10
CA GLU A 234 3.81 -3.22 -10.54
C GLU A 234 4.79 -2.75 -9.42
N GLY A 235 4.35 -2.82 -8.17
CA GLY A 235 5.14 -2.39 -7.01
C GLY A 235 5.22 -0.87 -6.83
N SER A 236 6.05 -0.43 -5.89
CA SER A 236 6.20 0.97 -5.48
C SER A 236 7.66 1.32 -5.18
N ALA A 237 8.16 2.40 -5.76
CA ALA A 237 9.47 2.94 -5.43
C ALA A 237 9.52 3.49 -3.99
N GLU A 238 8.38 3.85 -3.40
CA GLU A 238 8.28 4.23 -1.98
C GLU A 238 8.51 3.02 -1.05
N ALA A 239 8.15 1.79 -1.47
CA ALA A 239 8.48 0.58 -0.71
C ALA A 239 10.00 0.34 -0.69
N PHE A 240 10.68 0.53 -1.81
CA PHE A 240 12.14 0.52 -1.87
C PHE A 240 12.75 1.61 -0.97
N SER A 241 12.23 2.84 -1.03
CA SER A 241 12.64 3.93 -0.14
C SER A 241 12.48 3.55 1.34
N THR A 242 11.39 2.86 1.68
CA THR A 242 11.11 2.38 3.04
C THR A 242 12.16 1.39 3.54
N LEU A 243 12.64 0.49 2.69
CA LEU A 243 13.69 -0.49 3.05
C LEU A 243 15.04 0.16 3.36
N ILE A 244 15.34 1.31 2.75
CA ILE A 244 16.64 2.00 2.95
C ILE A 244 16.58 3.16 3.96
N GLU A 245 15.44 3.82 4.12
CA GLU A 245 15.30 5.03 4.97
C GLU A 245 14.33 4.84 6.13
N GLY A 246 13.56 3.74 6.14
CA GLY A 246 12.42 3.57 7.03
C GLY A 246 11.17 4.30 6.53
N TYR A 247 10.09 4.20 7.30
CA TYR A 247 8.77 4.72 6.95
C TYR A 247 8.27 5.73 7.98
N SER A 248 7.64 6.81 7.53
CA SER A 248 6.92 7.75 8.37
C SER A 248 5.48 7.90 7.89
N ILE A 249 4.50 7.70 8.77
CA ILE A 249 3.07 7.86 8.47
C ILE A 249 2.71 9.32 8.22
N THR A 250 3.50 10.25 8.75
CA THR A 250 3.21 11.68 8.65
C THR A 250 3.99 12.31 7.51
N GLU A 251 3.31 12.72 6.46
CA GLU A 251 3.88 13.51 5.37
C GLU A 251 3.74 15.00 5.64
N GLY A 252 4.63 15.81 5.05
CA GLY A 252 4.60 17.26 5.16
C GLY A 252 5.19 17.83 6.45
N LEU A 253 4.58 18.90 7.00
CA LEU A 253 5.09 19.67 8.16
C LEU A 253 5.28 18.82 9.42
N ARG A 254 4.52 17.72 9.55
CA ARG A 254 4.56 16.76 10.67
C ARG A 254 5.75 15.81 10.61
N ARG A 255 6.47 15.73 9.49
CA ARG A 255 7.72 14.98 9.33
C ARG A 255 8.82 15.38 10.31
N ARG A 256 8.67 16.56 10.93
CA ARG A 256 9.60 17.12 11.94
C ARG A 256 9.29 16.72 13.38
N VAL A 257 8.21 15.96 13.62
CA VAL A 257 7.87 15.46 14.96
C VAL A 257 8.43 14.03 15.08
N PRO A 258 9.57 13.84 15.78
CA PRO A 258 10.36 12.60 15.69
C PRO A 258 9.76 11.38 16.40
N LEU A 259 8.60 11.48 17.01
CA LEU A 259 8.09 10.51 18.00
C LEU A 259 6.84 9.74 17.58
N LEU A 260 6.28 9.92 16.37
CA LEU A 260 4.96 9.36 16.07
C LEU A 260 5.01 8.30 14.97
N ASN A 261 4.75 7.04 15.33
CA ASN A 261 4.52 5.90 14.43
C ASN A 261 5.54 5.80 13.28
N LYS A 262 6.82 5.89 13.61
CA LYS A 262 7.92 5.73 12.68
C LYS A 262 8.36 4.28 12.68
N LEU A 263 8.40 3.66 11.51
CA LEU A 263 9.13 2.43 11.29
C LEU A 263 10.55 2.78 10.85
N THR A 264 11.53 2.29 11.55
CA THR A 264 12.94 2.43 11.13
C THR A 264 13.27 1.41 10.04
N ALA A 265 14.36 1.62 9.30
CA ALA A 265 14.84 0.62 8.37
C ALA A 265 15.19 -0.72 9.07
N GLN A 266 15.52 -0.68 10.37
CA GLN A 266 15.74 -1.89 11.19
C GLN A 266 14.43 -2.66 11.47
N ASP A 267 13.30 -1.95 11.62
CA ASP A 267 11.99 -2.58 11.83
C ASP A 267 11.51 -3.34 10.58
N VAL A 268 11.86 -2.86 9.39
CA VAL A 268 11.35 -3.41 8.12
C VAL A 268 12.31 -4.37 7.43
N VAL A 269 13.57 -4.45 7.87
CA VAL A 269 14.58 -5.27 7.22
C VAL A 269 14.23 -6.76 7.19
N SER A 270 13.52 -7.24 8.20
CA SER A 270 13.08 -8.63 8.31
C SER A 270 11.61 -8.85 7.90
N THR A 271 10.98 -7.87 7.25
CA THR A 271 9.56 -7.89 6.86
C THR A 271 9.42 -8.31 5.39
N PRO A 272 9.15 -9.59 5.06
CA PRO A 272 9.09 -10.09 3.68
C PRO A 272 8.11 -9.34 2.79
N SER A 273 6.96 -8.91 3.35
CA SER A 273 5.93 -8.20 2.59
C SER A 273 6.41 -6.89 2.00
N VAL A 274 7.35 -6.17 2.66
CA VAL A 274 7.87 -4.89 2.13
C VAL A 274 8.74 -5.14 0.90
N PHE A 275 9.50 -6.24 0.86
CA PHE A 275 10.24 -6.65 -0.34
C PHE A 275 9.29 -7.03 -1.49
N GLN A 276 8.15 -7.60 -1.17
CA GLN A 276 7.09 -7.93 -2.13
C GLN A 276 6.25 -6.72 -2.59
N LEU A 277 6.52 -5.54 -2.04
CA LEU A 277 6.00 -4.26 -2.52
C LEU A 277 7.01 -3.52 -3.41
N MET A 278 8.24 -4.02 -3.54
CA MET A 278 9.26 -3.37 -4.38
C MET A 278 8.79 -3.24 -5.83
N PRO A 279 9.25 -2.19 -6.51
CA PRO A 279 8.92 -1.99 -7.91
C PRO A 279 9.50 -3.10 -8.77
N HIS A 280 8.75 -3.53 -9.75
CA HIS A 280 9.10 -4.59 -10.68
C HIS A 280 8.56 -4.28 -12.08
N SER A 281 8.82 -5.17 -13.04
CA SER A 281 8.41 -4.95 -14.42
C SER A 281 9.06 -3.67 -15.01
N GLN A 282 8.33 -2.89 -15.77
CA GLN A 282 8.82 -1.64 -16.37
C GLN A 282 8.40 -0.38 -15.57
N ALA A 283 7.74 -0.56 -14.44
CA ALA A 283 7.20 0.56 -13.65
C ALA A 283 8.29 1.43 -13.01
N VAL A 284 9.49 0.89 -12.82
CA VAL A 284 10.61 1.63 -12.23
C VAL A 284 11.87 1.49 -13.06
N SER A 285 12.47 2.64 -13.33
CA SER A 285 13.84 2.74 -13.78
C SER A 285 14.65 3.53 -12.76
N PHE A 286 15.77 3.00 -12.30
CA PHE A 286 16.75 3.82 -11.60
C PHE A 286 17.42 4.78 -12.58
N LEU A 287 17.85 5.92 -12.09
CA LEU A 287 18.57 6.91 -12.88
C LEU A 287 20.00 7.06 -12.36
N ASP A 288 20.92 7.31 -13.26
CA ASP A 288 22.26 7.74 -12.91
C ASP A 288 22.30 9.23 -12.51
N GLU A 289 23.47 9.74 -12.17
CA GLU A 289 23.67 11.14 -11.79
C GLU A 289 23.35 12.15 -12.89
N ASN A 290 23.29 11.72 -14.17
CA ASN A 290 22.91 12.52 -15.32
C ASN A 290 21.44 12.40 -15.67
N LEU A 291 20.64 11.69 -14.83
CA LEU A 291 19.23 11.37 -15.03
C LEU A 291 18.98 10.45 -16.24
N GLN A 292 19.97 9.62 -16.60
CA GLN A 292 19.80 8.59 -17.62
C GLN A 292 19.37 7.27 -16.97
N PRO A 293 18.56 6.46 -17.65
CA PRO A 293 18.16 5.15 -17.15
C PRO A 293 19.36 4.27 -16.80
N LEU A 294 19.33 3.69 -15.61
CA LEU A 294 20.34 2.79 -15.09
C LEU A 294 19.72 1.40 -14.86
N ALA A 295 20.25 0.41 -15.56
CA ALA A 295 19.80 -0.98 -15.40
C ALA A 295 20.22 -1.52 -14.02
N ILE A 296 19.23 -1.82 -13.19
CA ILE A 296 19.39 -2.34 -11.82
C ILE A 296 18.53 -3.60 -11.66
N ASP A 297 19.15 -4.69 -11.27
CA ASP A 297 18.41 -5.86 -10.79
C ASP A 297 18.19 -5.74 -9.27
N LEU A 298 16.97 -5.39 -8.86
CA LEU A 298 16.60 -5.25 -7.46
C LEU A 298 16.64 -6.57 -6.67
N TYR A 299 16.66 -7.70 -7.36
CA TYR A 299 16.69 -9.01 -6.71
C TYR A 299 18.10 -9.58 -6.59
N ASP A 300 19.12 -8.87 -7.11
CA ASP A 300 20.53 -9.23 -6.93
C ASP A 300 21.05 -8.64 -5.62
N GLN A 301 21.34 -9.50 -4.65
CA GLN A 301 21.92 -9.12 -3.37
C GLN A 301 23.24 -8.34 -3.52
N GLN A 302 24.06 -8.63 -4.54
CA GLN A 302 25.33 -7.92 -4.76
C GLN A 302 25.09 -6.45 -5.13
N VAL A 303 23.97 -6.14 -5.77
CA VAL A 303 23.54 -4.76 -6.04
C VAL A 303 23.24 -4.04 -4.72
N TRP A 304 22.54 -4.68 -3.79
CA TRP A 304 22.26 -4.12 -2.47
C TRP A 304 23.53 -3.84 -1.68
N LYS A 305 24.47 -4.78 -1.71
CA LYS A 305 25.79 -4.64 -1.08
C LYS A 305 26.59 -3.50 -1.71
N ARG A 306 26.63 -3.43 -3.04
CA ARG A 306 27.34 -2.40 -3.80
C ARG A 306 26.88 -0.99 -3.47
N TYR A 307 25.58 -0.77 -3.37
CA TYR A 307 24.99 0.56 -3.12
C TYR A 307 24.75 0.84 -1.63
N GLY A 308 25.02 -0.10 -0.75
CA GLY A 308 24.80 0.03 0.69
C GLY A 308 23.31 0.12 1.05
N TRP A 309 22.45 -0.52 0.27
CA TRP A 309 21.03 -0.59 0.56
C TRP A 309 20.73 -1.57 1.69
N SER A 310 19.67 -1.33 2.44
CA SER A 310 19.35 -2.02 3.68
C SER A 310 20.34 -1.71 4.83
N VAL A 311 19.85 -1.76 6.05
CA VAL A 311 20.65 -1.62 7.28
C VAL A 311 21.69 -2.72 7.42
N ILE A 312 21.49 -3.87 6.76
CA ILE A 312 22.47 -4.97 6.70
C ILE A 312 23.81 -4.47 6.15
N TYR A 313 23.82 -3.59 5.17
CA TYR A 313 25.04 -3.09 4.54
C TYR A 313 25.40 -1.65 4.91
N SER A 314 24.42 -0.84 5.33
CA SER A 314 24.63 0.56 5.68
C SER A 314 24.96 0.80 7.14
N SER A 315 24.72 -0.17 8.04
CA SER A 315 24.95 -0.05 9.48
C SER A 315 25.83 -1.17 10.04
N PRO A 316 27.14 -0.95 10.16
CA PRO A 316 28.03 -1.90 10.85
C PRO A 316 27.61 -2.16 12.30
N GLU A 317 26.95 -1.20 12.92
CA GLU A 317 26.43 -1.30 14.28
C GLU A 317 25.27 -2.30 14.36
N PHE A 318 24.35 -2.27 13.40
CA PHE A 318 23.26 -3.24 13.27
C PHE A 318 23.83 -4.67 13.11
N ARG A 319 24.80 -4.87 12.22
CA ARG A 319 25.44 -6.19 12.01
C ARG A 319 26.09 -6.71 13.29
N ARG A 320 26.85 -5.87 13.98
CA ARG A 320 27.49 -6.26 15.25
C ARG A 320 26.49 -6.61 16.34
N HIS A 321 25.41 -5.82 16.46
CA HIS A 321 24.35 -6.08 17.43
C HIS A 321 23.65 -7.41 17.14
N TYR A 322 23.37 -7.67 15.88
CA TYR A 322 22.77 -8.93 15.43
C TYR A 322 23.68 -10.14 15.71
N ALA A 323 24.96 -10.03 15.38
CA ALA A 323 25.95 -11.09 15.62
C ALA A 323 26.19 -11.36 17.12
N ALA A 324 26.06 -10.34 17.97
CA ALA A 324 26.20 -10.48 19.42
C ALA A 324 25.02 -11.22 20.10
N GLY A 325 23.96 -11.59 19.38
CA GLY A 325 22.86 -12.39 19.91
C GLY A 325 21.91 -11.62 20.84
N THR A 326 21.95 -10.29 20.85
CA THR A 326 21.07 -9.43 21.66
C THR A 326 19.67 -9.26 21.06
N GLY A 327 19.33 -10.04 20.03
CA GLY A 327 17.98 -10.19 19.54
C GLY A 327 17.08 -10.97 20.54
N THR A 328 15.80 -10.75 20.49
CA THR A 328 14.74 -11.26 21.39
C THR A 328 14.71 -12.79 21.60
N ASP A 329 15.54 -13.55 20.92
CA ASP A 329 15.51 -15.03 20.93
C ASP A 329 16.63 -15.69 21.75
N GLY A 330 17.29 -15.04 22.70
CA GLY A 330 18.13 -15.68 23.74
C GLY A 330 19.10 -16.79 23.28
N GLY A 331 19.38 -16.90 22.00
CA GLY A 331 20.17 -17.97 21.40
C GLY A 331 21.48 -17.48 20.77
N ASN A 332 22.48 -18.33 20.78
CA ASN A 332 23.85 -18.16 20.24
C ASN A 332 23.94 -17.15 19.10
N GLY A 333 24.93 -16.24 19.16
CA GLY A 333 25.18 -15.19 18.18
C GLY A 333 25.02 -15.69 16.74
N LYS A 334 24.13 -15.01 16.00
CA LYS A 334 23.82 -15.34 14.61
C LYS A 334 24.95 -14.80 13.73
N SER A 335 25.40 -15.58 12.75
CA SER A 335 26.50 -15.14 11.90
C SER A 335 26.07 -14.00 10.95
N GLU A 336 27.00 -13.15 10.54
CA GLU A 336 26.74 -12.14 9.49
C GLU A 336 26.28 -12.81 8.18
N ASP A 337 26.68 -14.05 7.94
CA ASP A 337 26.29 -14.85 6.77
C ASP A 337 24.80 -15.20 6.79
N GLU A 338 24.18 -15.33 7.97
CA GLU A 338 22.72 -15.55 8.07
C GLU A 338 21.91 -14.36 7.59
N LEU A 339 22.37 -13.13 7.87
CA LEU A 339 21.71 -11.91 7.34
C LEU A 339 21.84 -11.83 5.82
N ASP A 340 22.99 -12.16 5.28
CA ASP A 340 23.23 -12.18 3.85
C ASP A 340 22.37 -13.27 3.19
N ALA A 341 22.30 -14.46 3.76
CA ALA A 341 21.46 -15.56 3.29
C ALA A 341 19.95 -15.20 3.36
N PHE A 342 19.52 -14.58 4.46
CA PHE A 342 18.17 -14.11 4.62
C PHE A 342 17.79 -13.09 3.54
N LEU A 343 18.63 -12.07 3.30
CA LEU A 343 18.35 -11.06 2.27
C LEU A 343 18.26 -11.70 0.89
N ALA A 344 19.21 -12.59 0.54
CA ALA A 344 19.18 -13.28 -0.74
C ALA A 344 17.88 -14.10 -0.93
N ALA A 345 17.50 -14.88 0.08
CA ALA A 345 16.28 -15.68 0.06
C ALA A 345 15.02 -14.81 -0.06
N THR A 346 14.97 -13.70 0.68
CA THR A 346 13.84 -12.76 0.65
C THR A 346 13.70 -12.06 -0.70
N LEU A 347 14.81 -11.64 -1.30
CA LEU A 347 14.83 -11.05 -2.64
C LEU A 347 14.36 -12.05 -3.70
N GLN A 348 14.81 -13.30 -3.64
CA GLN A 348 14.35 -14.34 -4.57
C GLN A 348 12.87 -14.66 -4.36
N ARG A 349 12.40 -14.72 -3.12
CA ARG A 349 10.97 -14.93 -2.82
C ARG A 349 10.12 -13.79 -3.36
N ALA A 350 10.56 -12.54 -3.23
CA ALA A 350 9.91 -11.37 -3.80
C ALA A 350 9.89 -11.43 -5.33
N ARG A 351 10.99 -11.80 -5.99
CA ARG A 351 11.05 -12.02 -7.44
C ARG A 351 9.98 -13.02 -7.88
N ARG A 352 9.94 -14.19 -7.26
CA ARG A 352 8.97 -15.24 -7.62
C ARG A 352 7.51 -14.81 -7.38
N PHE A 353 7.25 -14.04 -6.33
CA PHE A 353 5.94 -13.46 -6.07
C PHE A 353 5.51 -12.49 -7.18
N HIS A 354 6.41 -11.60 -7.61
CA HIS A 354 6.14 -10.67 -8.69
C HIS A 354 5.94 -11.40 -10.03
N GLU A 355 6.79 -12.37 -10.35
CA GLU A 355 6.61 -13.22 -11.54
C GLU A 355 5.25 -13.94 -11.55
N ALA A 356 4.80 -14.40 -10.38
CA ALA A 356 3.48 -15.01 -10.22
C ALA A 356 2.36 -14.01 -10.49
N LEU A 357 2.43 -12.82 -9.92
CA LEU A 357 1.41 -11.79 -10.16
C LEU A 357 1.43 -11.27 -11.61
N ASP A 358 2.60 -11.22 -12.26
CA ASP A 358 2.76 -10.75 -13.63
C ASP A 358 2.40 -11.81 -14.69
N ALA A 359 2.13 -13.04 -14.25
CA ALA A 359 1.81 -14.16 -15.16
C ALA A 359 0.42 -14.04 -15.82
N VAL A 360 -0.35 -13.00 -15.54
CA VAL A 360 -1.68 -12.79 -16.15
C VAL A 360 -1.53 -12.42 -17.61
N ARG A 361 -1.82 -13.36 -18.49
CA ARG A 361 -1.83 -13.16 -19.95
C ARG A 361 -3.22 -13.31 -20.57
N ASP A 362 -4.22 -13.70 -19.78
CA ASP A 362 -5.56 -13.91 -20.26
C ASP A 362 -6.29 -12.58 -20.50
N ALA A 363 -6.88 -12.43 -21.66
CA ALA A 363 -7.69 -11.26 -21.98
C ALA A 363 -8.95 -11.16 -21.11
N ASN A 364 -9.44 -12.29 -20.59
CA ASN A 364 -10.65 -12.40 -19.78
C ASN A 364 -10.40 -13.30 -18.56
N PRO A 365 -9.80 -12.79 -17.50
CA PRO A 365 -9.64 -13.58 -16.27
C PRO A 365 -11.02 -13.94 -15.68
N PRO A 366 -11.16 -15.11 -15.03
CA PRO A 366 -12.44 -15.54 -14.43
C PRO A 366 -12.87 -14.71 -13.21
N VAL A 367 -12.00 -13.81 -12.74
CA VAL A 367 -12.26 -12.85 -11.66
C VAL A 367 -12.17 -11.45 -12.24
N MET A 368 -13.23 -10.66 -12.05
CA MET A 368 -13.25 -9.27 -12.52
C MET A 368 -12.35 -8.40 -11.64
N LEU A 369 -11.51 -7.59 -12.29
CA LEU A 369 -10.62 -6.63 -11.63
C LEU A 369 -11.03 -5.20 -11.97
N LEU A 370 -11.13 -4.34 -10.95
CA LEU A 370 -11.39 -2.91 -11.09
C LEU A 370 -10.30 -2.13 -10.34
N ALA A 371 -9.73 -1.11 -10.99
CA ALA A 371 -8.71 -0.27 -10.38
C ALA A 371 -9.31 1.08 -9.94
N ILE A 372 -9.05 1.46 -8.71
CA ILE A 372 -9.48 2.73 -8.13
C ILE A 372 -8.26 3.36 -7.46
N GLY A 373 -7.92 4.62 -7.75
CA GLY A 373 -6.72 5.23 -7.17
C GLY A 373 -6.63 6.73 -7.31
N GLY A 374 -5.45 7.26 -7.02
CA GLY A 374 -5.08 8.66 -7.17
C GLY A 374 -4.13 8.88 -8.33
N ASP A 375 -4.19 10.05 -8.97
CA ASP A 375 -3.31 10.42 -10.08
C ASP A 375 -2.87 11.88 -10.07
N CYS A 376 -3.10 12.60 -8.97
CA CYS A 376 -2.79 14.02 -8.87
C CYS A 376 -1.64 14.36 -7.93
N GLU A 377 -1.08 13.37 -7.22
CA GLU A 377 0.03 13.59 -6.31
C GLU A 377 1.36 13.19 -6.95
N GLU A 378 2.40 13.99 -6.71
CA GLU A 378 3.77 13.64 -7.10
C GLU A 378 4.22 12.37 -6.39
N THR A 379 4.49 11.32 -7.15
CA THR A 379 4.79 10.00 -6.63
C THR A 379 6.15 9.53 -7.15
N LEU A 380 7.00 9.04 -6.24
CA LEU A 380 8.34 8.54 -6.60
C LEU A 380 8.21 7.39 -7.61
N LYS A 381 8.84 7.58 -8.76
CA LYS A 381 8.96 6.60 -9.84
C LYS A 381 10.40 6.10 -9.98
N SER A 382 11.36 7.03 -10.01
CA SER A 382 12.75 6.73 -10.38
C SER A 382 13.72 7.31 -9.36
N PRO A 383 14.26 6.51 -8.43
CA PRO A 383 15.38 6.92 -7.57
C PRO A 383 16.63 7.25 -8.40
N VAL A 384 17.44 8.21 -7.94
CA VAL A 384 18.70 8.60 -8.59
C VAL A 384 19.88 8.04 -7.79
N ILE A 385 20.81 7.38 -8.46
CA ILE A 385 22.05 6.86 -7.88
C ILE A 385 23.20 7.77 -8.31
N LEU A 386 23.94 8.30 -7.33
CA LEU A 386 25.08 9.16 -7.57
C LEU A 386 26.26 8.80 -6.65
N ARG A 387 27.46 9.20 -7.06
CA ARG A 387 28.68 8.99 -6.26
C ARG A 387 29.00 10.24 -5.46
N ASP A 388 29.04 10.13 -4.13
CA ASP A 388 29.60 11.18 -3.27
C ASP A 388 31.14 11.03 -3.28
N GLN A 389 31.80 11.80 -4.14
CA GLN A 389 33.25 11.75 -4.31
C GLN A 389 34.03 12.14 -3.05
N LYS A 390 33.47 13.02 -2.20
CA LYS A 390 34.14 13.46 -0.97
C LYS A 390 34.23 12.36 0.07
N ARG A 391 33.22 11.50 0.12
CA ARG A 391 33.10 10.38 1.08
C ARG A 391 33.35 9.03 0.45
N ASP A 392 33.64 9.01 -0.82
CA ASP A 392 33.85 7.81 -1.65
C ASP A 392 32.76 6.74 -1.48
N ARG A 393 31.49 7.16 -1.48
CA ARG A 393 30.34 6.27 -1.31
C ARG A 393 29.22 6.54 -2.29
N TRP A 394 28.42 5.52 -2.53
CA TRP A 394 27.17 5.67 -3.29
C TRP A 394 26.09 6.34 -2.44
N VAL A 395 25.26 7.14 -3.08
CA VAL A 395 24.10 7.81 -2.47
C VAL A 395 22.91 7.56 -3.39
N THR A 396 21.82 7.07 -2.82
CA THR A 396 20.56 6.90 -3.52
C THR A 396 19.61 8.01 -3.07
N LEU A 397 19.18 8.85 -4.03
CA LEU A 397 18.18 9.87 -3.78
C LEU A 397 16.79 9.29 -3.99
N THR A 398 16.01 9.28 -2.95
CA THR A 398 14.58 8.92 -2.95
C THR A 398 13.68 10.15 -2.92
N ARG A 399 14.31 11.34 -2.77
CA ARG A 399 13.64 12.64 -2.81
C ARG A 399 14.43 13.61 -3.69
N PRO A 400 13.77 14.41 -4.55
CA PRO A 400 14.47 15.33 -5.42
C PRO A 400 15.12 16.46 -4.63
N ARG A 401 16.37 16.71 -4.95
CA ARG A 401 17.14 17.84 -4.45
C ARG A 401 18.11 18.34 -5.52
N GLU A 402 18.62 19.52 -5.35
CA GLU A 402 19.74 20.01 -6.15
C GLU A 402 21.02 19.23 -5.83
N TYR A 403 21.79 18.86 -6.87
CA TYR A 403 23.08 18.23 -6.71
C TYR A 403 24.02 18.54 -7.89
N ARG A 404 25.28 18.16 -7.77
CA ARG A 404 26.25 18.18 -8.87
C ARG A 404 26.67 16.76 -9.23
N THR A 405 26.82 16.53 -10.51
CA THR A 405 27.37 15.27 -11.06
C THR A 405 28.87 15.17 -10.75
N SER A 406 29.46 14.01 -10.96
CA SER A 406 30.91 13.79 -10.88
C SER A 406 31.72 14.67 -11.84
N THR A 407 31.10 15.05 -12.97
CA THR A 407 31.69 15.96 -13.96
C THR A 407 31.44 17.44 -13.67
N GLY A 408 30.80 17.77 -12.53
CA GLY A 408 30.55 19.13 -12.09
C GLY A 408 29.25 19.76 -12.63
N VAL A 409 28.48 19.05 -13.47
CA VAL A 409 27.20 19.57 -13.99
C VAL A 409 26.20 19.75 -12.86
N LYS A 410 25.57 20.90 -12.80
CA LYS A 410 24.55 21.21 -11.81
C LYS A 410 23.18 20.69 -12.28
N ILE A 411 22.57 19.81 -11.51
CA ILE A 411 21.19 19.37 -11.69
C ILE A 411 20.32 20.13 -10.69
N SER A 412 19.36 20.92 -11.21
CA SER A 412 18.43 21.67 -10.37
C SER A 412 17.42 20.73 -9.69
N LYS A 413 16.85 21.18 -8.57
CA LYS A 413 15.77 20.43 -7.89
C LYS A 413 14.60 20.15 -8.83
N GLN A 414 14.20 21.14 -9.66
CA GLN A 414 13.09 20.97 -10.61
C GLN A 414 13.39 19.85 -11.63
N LYS A 415 14.58 19.89 -12.26
CA LYS A 415 14.98 18.84 -13.21
C LYS A 415 15.01 17.45 -12.56
N ALA A 416 15.46 17.36 -11.31
CA ALA A 416 15.41 16.12 -10.54
C ALA A 416 13.96 15.69 -10.25
N THR A 417 13.06 16.61 -9.89
CA THR A 417 11.64 16.33 -9.66
C THR A 417 10.97 15.75 -10.90
N ASP A 418 11.15 16.41 -12.05
CA ASP A 418 10.54 16.01 -13.33
C ASP A 418 11.00 14.61 -13.76
N ALA A 419 12.24 14.23 -13.44
CA ALA A 419 12.78 12.91 -13.77
C ALA A 419 12.38 11.82 -12.76
N MET A 420 12.31 12.16 -11.48
CA MET A 420 12.11 11.19 -10.38
C MET A 420 10.64 10.88 -10.14
N TYR A 421 9.72 11.81 -10.41
CA TYR A 421 8.32 11.68 -10.05
C TYR A 421 7.41 11.45 -11.24
N ALA A 422 6.27 10.86 -10.96
CA ALA A 422 5.16 10.67 -11.89
C ALA A 422 3.82 10.88 -11.15
N PRO A 423 2.71 11.10 -11.88
CA PRO A 423 1.38 11.16 -11.28
C PRO A 423 1.03 9.87 -10.54
N GLY A 424 0.42 10.02 -9.37
CA GLY A 424 -0.05 8.92 -8.53
C GLY A 424 -0.79 9.43 -7.30
N ASP A 425 -0.66 8.71 -6.20
CA ASP A 425 -1.29 9.03 -4.91
C ASP A 425 -0.28 9.33 -3.79
N GLY A 426 0.97 9.63 -4.14
CA GLY A 426 2.08 9.85 -3.22
C GLY A 426 2.82 8.57 -2.81
N ARG A 427 2.29 7.38 -3.12
CA ARG A 427 2.89 6.07 -2.82
C ARG A 427 2.93 5.14 -4.04
N VAL A 428 1.86 5.11 -4.79
CA VAL A 428 1.67 4.26 -5.96
C VAL A 428 1.48 5.14 -7.17
N THR A 429 2.32 4.97 -8.18
CA THR A 429 2.15 5.70 -9.44
C THR A 429 0.90 5.20 -10.16
N ARG A 430 0.27 6.06 -10.96
CA ARG A 430 -0.85 5.69 -11.81
C ARG A 430 -0.54 4.47 -12.69
N ASN A 431 0.68 4.41 -13.24
CA ASN A 431 1.10 3.30 -14.09
C ASN A 431 1.16 1.98 -13.31
N SER A 432 1.73 2.00 -12.09
CA SER A 432 1.76 0.81 -11.24
C SER A 432 0.36 0.33 -10.86
N LEU A 433 -0.57 1.25 -10.54
CA LEU A 433 -1.96 0.88 -10.25
C LEU A 433 -2.62 0.20 -11.46
N LEU A 434 -2.42 0.74 -12.66
CA LEU A 434 -3.02 0.19 -13.88
C LEU A 434 -2.40 -1.14 -14.29
N GLY A 435 -1.11 -1.34 -14.03
CA GLY A 435 -0.41 -2.56 -14.40
C GLY A 435 -0.60 -2.90 -15.88
N GLU A 436 -0.50 -1.93 -16.78
CA GLU A 436 -0.82 -2.10 -18.21
C GLU A 436 0.04 -3.15 -18.88
N ASN A 437 1.24 -3.37 -18.35
CA ASN A 437 2.14 -4.43 -18.82
C ASN A 437 1.65 -5.84 -18.41
N ILE A 438 0.80 -5.91 -17.39
CA ILE A 438 0.25 -7.15 -16.83
C ILE A 438 -1.19 -7.36 -17.32
N PHE A 439 -2.03 -6.32 -17.25
CA PHE A 439 -3.46 -6.38 -17.50
C PHE A 439 -3.84 -5.59 -18.74
N LYS A 440 -4.04 -6.26 -19.86
CA LYS A 440 -4.54 -5.59 -21.06
C LYS A 440 -5.98 -5.10 -20.82
N GLY A 441 -6.14 -3.77 -20.80
CA GLY A 441 -7.46 -3.13 -20.74
C GLY A 441 -8.02 -2.88 -19.33
N LEU A 442 -7.25 -3.09 -18.25
CA LEU A 442 -7.67 -2.69 -16.90
C LEU A 442 -7.97 -1.18 -16.81
N SER A 443 -7.28 -0.37 -17.59
CA SER A 443 -7.52 1.08 -17.68
C SER A 443 -8.96 1.45 -18.05
N ARG A 444 -9.69 0.58 -18.76
CA ARG A 444 -11.12 0.78 -19.10
C ARG A 444 -12.04 0.74 -17.88
N TYR A 445 -11.60 0.11 -16.80
CA TYR A 445 -12.34 -0.03 -15.56
C TYR A 445 -11.64 0.72 -14.41
N ALA A 446 -10.81 1.70 -14.74
CA ALA A 446 -10.07 2.47 -13.77
C ALA A 446 -10.78 3.79 -13.45
N VAL A 447 -10.82 4.14 -12.18
CA VAL A 447 -11.35 5.41 -11.67
C VAL A 447 -10.29 6.10 -10.84
N PHE A 448 -10.12 7.40 -11.08
CA PHE A 448 -9.14 8.21 -10.37
C PHE A 448 -9.79 9.33 -9.60
N GLY A 449 -9.28 9.54 -8.38
CA GLY A 449 -9.58 10.69 -7.54
C GLY A 449 -8.31 11.46 -7.20
N CYS A 450 -8.45 12.61 -6.55
CA CYS A 450 -7.33 13.41 -6.10
C CYS A 450 -7.24 13.30 -4.59
N ASP A 451 -6.43 12.34 -4.11
CA ASP A 451 -6.19 12.15 -2.69
C ASP A 451 -4.87 11.39 -2.46
N LEU A 452 -4.29 11.54 -1.26
CA LEU A 452 -3.14 10.77 -0.82
C LEU A 452 -3.51 9.29 -0.59
N HIS A 453 -2.57 8.40 -0.80
CA HIS A 453 -2.72 6.94 -0.71
C HIS A 453 -3.52 6.45 0.50
N GLY A 454 -3.15 6.87 1.69
CA GLY A 454 -3.85 6.48 2.93
C GLY A 454 -5.25 7.11 3.09
N GLN A 455 -5.63 8.05 2.22
CA GLN A 455 -6.92 8.72 2.25
C GLN A 455 -7.87 8.22 1.16
N LEU A 456 -7.39 7.45 0.19
CA LEU A 456 -8.23 6.88 -0.88
C LEU A 456 -9.47 6.15 -0.35
N PRO A 457 -9.41 5.33 0.72
CA PRO A 457 -10.59 4.68 1.28
C PRO A 457 -11.69 5.62 1.80
N ARG A 458 -11.36 6.89 2.06
CA ARG A 458 -12.31 7.93 2.55
C ARG A 458 -12.85 8.81 1.43
N ASN A 459 -12.24 8.79 0.25
CA ASN A 459 -12.65 9.62 -0.86
C ASN A 459 -14.04 9.20 -1.37
N LYS A 460 -15.01 10.11 -1.27
CA LYS A 460 -16.41 9.79 -1.62
C LYS A 460 -16.62 9.43 -3.08
N THR A 461 -15.84 9.99 -4.00
CA THR A 461 -15.91 9.62 -5.42
C THR A 461 -15.42 8.19 -5.64
N LEU A 462 -14.35 7.80 -4.94
CA LEU A 462 -13.82 6.43 -5.01
C LEU A 462 -14.75 5.45 -4.29
N GLN A 463 -15.35 5.84 -3.16
CA GLN A 463 -16.39 5.04 -2.48
C GLN A 463 -17.61 4.83 -3.37
N ASP A 464 -18.09 5.86 -4.08
CA ASP A 464 -19.19 5.76 -5.03
C ASP A 464 -18.94 4.66 -6.06
N ASN A 465 -17.77 4.70 -6.70
CA ASN A 465 -17.39 3.71 -7.70
C ASN A 465 -17.17 2.31 -7.12
N ALA A 466 -16.55 2.21 -5.93
CA ALA A 466 -16.38 0.93 -5.25
C ALA A 466 -17.74 0.31 -4.87
N LEU A 467 -18.65 1.09 -4.29
CA LEU A 467 -19.99 0.62 -3.94
C LEU A 467 -20.78 0.23 -5.17
N THR A 468 -20.76 1.05 -6.24
CA THR A 468 -21.42 0.73 -7.52
C THR A 468 -20.96 -0.62 -8.05
N ALA A 469 -19.65 -0.91 -7.96
CA ALA A 469 -19.09 -2.17 -8.43
C ALA A 469 -19.58 -3.40 -7.66
N ILE A 470 -19.91 -3.27 -6.37
CA ILE A 470 -20.26 -4.41 -5.51
C ILE A 470 -21.75 -4.59 -5.27
N VAL A 471 -22.56 -3.50 -5.29
CA VAL A 471 -23.99 -3.60 -5.01
C VAL A 471 -24.83 -4.07 -6.20
N GLY A 472 -24.27 -4.08 -7.41
CA GLY A 472 -24.96 -4.46 -8.64
C GLY A 472 -25.33 -5.93 -8.74
N GLU A 473 -24.64 -6.81 -7.99
CA GLU A 473 -24.79 -8.27 -8.07
C GLU A 473 -25.67 -8.79 -6.94
N VAL A 474 -26.71 -9.55 -7.31
CA VAL A 474 -27.59 -10.30 -6.38
C VAL A 474 -27.23 -11.77 -6.49
N ILE A 475 -27.20 -12.47 -5.37
CA ILE A 475 -27.04 -13.95 -5.35
C ILE A 475 -28.39 -14.55 -5.82
N GLN A 476 -28.33 -15.37 -6.86
CA GLN A 476 -29.46 -16.15 -7.30
C GLN A 476 -29.63 -17.41 -6.45
#